data_198e21e9c2fb21ca7fc3a2ee9a3ddbf6
#
_entry.id   198e21e9c2fb21ca7fc3a2ee9a3ddbf6
#
_cell.length_a   1.000
_cell.length_b   1.000
_cell.length_c   1.000
_cell.angle_alpha   90.00
_cell.angle_beta   90.00
_cell.angle_gamma   90.00
#
_symmetry.space_group_name_H-M   'P 1'
#
loop_
_entity.id
_entity.type
_entity.pdbx_description
1 polymer ?
#
loop_
_entity_poly.entity_id
_entity_poly.type
_entity_poly.pdbx_seq_one_letter_code
_entity_poly.pdbx_strand_id
1 'polypeptide(L)'
;LTVAEKIFDADVAANALDEAWHFACTGLSIQALSIAGSILASAEQRGDQSLIARSSQQSAWYCFQLGKAEQGLDFAEKAVTLWKQLEEPAFEAEALSIKAWLQLELGNLESAIELAAEALNIADHSGNLRSRSLAINVVGVIFWMTRQPTQALDYCGRAVELARDACDVTFECWWLINLGGAHSEVAYLALERDDRTSFESSMKTAIDITRQAYDIAATLKDAWAERLCLGNLAEYSNALDEFVMAEEYLAQYRAVPGNDDDRGKGHYLDILGRTLISLTRYEEALVPLNEAHALAKENSNVETLMNACLYLSRAHEHLRAFEPALHFYKRYHSLHQQFTAERTQQNARLVEIRYETKKLKTSLDTEAESSAQLARSLAALQQQTTLLTEAANTDPLTGLANRRRLEAILSDIDLSRSQYALAMLDVDHFKKINDTFSHITGDRVLAQIGSLIKNSVQEGDLAVRFGGEEFIIMMPGATMARAKRACERMRLTIARYDWSRISAELTVTVSIGVAVSNDAPNADVVLESADHHLYCAKQSGRNRVVCLP
;
A
#
# COMPACT_ATOMS: atom_id res chain seq x y z
N LEU A 1 -41.15 -3.51 26.55
CA LEU A 1 -40.36 -4.02 25.44
C LEU A 1 -38.97 -4.31 25.96
N THR A 2 -38.59 -5.57 26.02
CA THR A 2 -37.24 -6.02 26.42
C THR A 2 -36.19 -5.52 25.42
N VAL A 3 -34.92 -5.35 25.86
CA VAL A 3 -33.78 -4.92 25.01
C VAL A 3 -33.72 -5.70 23.69
N ALA A 4 -34.13 -6.97 23.73
CA ALA A 4 -34.19 -7.86 22.56
C ALA A 4 -35.20 -7.43 21.46
N GLU A 5 -36.30 -6.73 21.82
CA GLU A 5 -37.31 -6.29 20.84
C GLU A 5 -37.00 -4.95 20.16
N LYS A 6 -36.03 -4.17 20.70
CA LYS A 6 -35.58 -2.89 20.12
C LYS A 6 -34.46 -3.04 19.09
N ILE A 7 -33.77 -4.20 18.99
CA ILE A 7 -32.60 -4.43 18.12
C ILE A 7 -33.00 -4.79 16.67
N PHE A 8 -34.23 -4.52 16.26
CA PHE A 8 -34.72 -4.85 14.92
C PHE A 8 -34.31 -3.85 13.82
N ASP A 9 -33.77 -2.67 14.21
CA ASP A 9 -33.30 -1.65 13.27
C ASP A 9 -31.76 -1.66 13.23
N ALA A 10 -31.16 -1.64 12.05
CA ALA A 10 -29.69 -1.65 11.87
C ALA A 10 -29.02 -0.43 12.54
N ASP A 11 -29.69 0.73 12.48
CA ASP A 11 -29.19 1.96 13.12
C ASP A 11 -29.24 1.86 14.65
N VAL A 12 -30.27 1.22 15.20
CA VAL A 12 -30.39 0.96 16.65
C VAL A 12 -29.30 -0.03 17.11
N ALA A 13 -29.02 -1.06 16.32
CA ALA A 13 -27.97 -2.01 16.63
C ALA A 13 -26.56 -1.36 16.54
N ALA A 14 -26.32 -0.50 15.55
CA ALA A 14 -25.08 0.26 15.43
C ALA A 14 -24.86 1.19 16.64
N ASN A 15 -25.89 1.93 17.04
CA ASN A 15 -25.83 2.80 18.22
C ASN A 15 -25.59 1.99 19.51
N ALA A 16 -26.17 0.79 19.64
CA ALA A 16 -25.93 -0.07 20.79
C ALA A 16 -24.49 -0.62 20.83
N LEU A 17 -23.83 -0.81 19.68
CA LEU A 17 -22.41 -1.14 19.63
C LEU A 17 -21.53 0.05 20.04
N ASP A 18 -21.91 1.29 19.71
CA ASP A 18 -21.21 2.49 20.17
C ASP A 18 -21.38 2.67 21.70
N GLU A 19 -22.56 2.36 22.24
CA GLU A 19 -22.80 2.33 23.67
C GLU A 19 -21.98 1.23 24.37
N ALA A 20 -21.89 0.04 23.77
CA ALA A 20 -21.05 -1.04 24.27
C ALA A 20 -19.55 -0.64 24.29
N TRP A 21 -19.08 0.08 23.28
CA TRP A 21 -17.72 0.63 23.26
C TRP A 21 -17.50 1.61 24.44
N HIS A 22 -18.45 2.48 24.69
CA HIS A 22 -18.39 3.39 25.84
C HIS A 22 -18.36 2.64 27.18
N PHE A 23 -19.16 1.57 27.33
CA PHE A 23 -19.09 0.71 28.53
C PHE A 23 -17.71 0.08 28.72
N ALA A 24 -17.09 -0.41 27.63
CA ALA A 24 -15.75 -0.97 27.71
C ALA A 24 -14.71 0.07 28.15
N CYS A 25 -14.78 1.29 27.64
CA CYS A 25 -13.92 2.41 28.07
C CYS A 25 -14.15 2.79 29.55
N THR A 26 -15.38 2.69 30.06
CA THR A 26 -15.68 2.98 31.49
C THR A 26 -15.41 1.80 32.43
N GLY A 27 -14.71 0.75 31.97
CA GLY A 27 -14.32 -0.41 32.79
C GLY A 27 -15.44 -1.45 32.97
N LEU A 28 -16.48 -1.43 32.13
CA LEU A 28 -17.59 -2.38 32.14
C LEU A 28 -17.49 -3.36 30.94
N SER A 29 -16.31 -3.88 30.66
CA SER A 29 -16.02 -4.73 29.49
C SER A 29 -16.85 -6.02 29.46
N ILE A 30 -17.23 -6.60 30.61
CA ILE A 30 -18.14 -7.75 30.68
C ILE A 30 -19.52 -7.39 30.13
N GLN A 31 -20.03 -6.23 30.48
CA GLN A 31 -21.32 -5.74 30.02
C GLN A 31 -21.27 -5.40 28.52
N ALA A 32 -20.19 -4.78 28.07
CA ALA A 32 -19.92 -4.48 26.68
C ALA A 32 -19.91 -5.77 25.83
N LEU A 33 -19.21 -6.81 26.29
CA LEU A 33 -19.16 -8.11 25.63
C LEU A 33 -20.54 -8.77 25.54
N SER A 34 -21.35 -8.67 26.59
CA SER A 34 -22.73 -9.20 26.61
C SER A 34 -23.63 -8.50 25.59
N ILE A 35 -23.52 -7.15 25.48
CA ILE A 35 -24.28 -6.36 24.50
C ILE A 35 -23.85 -6.74 23.08
N ALA A 36 -22.54 -6.73 22.80
CA ALA A 36 -22.01 -7.08 21.49
C ALA A 36 -22.40 -8.52 21.08
N GLY A 37 -22.37 -9.49 22.01
CA GLY A 37 -22.81 -10.85 21.78
C GLY A 37 -24.30 -10.96 21.43
N SER A 38 -25.16 -10.18 22.07
CA SER A 38 -26.60 -10.14 21.77
C SER A 38 -26.86 -9.56 20.37
N ILE A 39 -26.10 -8.53 19.98
CA ILE A 39 -26.18 -7.92 18.65
C ILE A 39 -25.66 -8.90 17.59
N LEU A 40 -24.54 -9.56 17.86
CA LEU A 40 -23.97 -10.59 16.98
C LEU A 40 -24.99 -11.68 16.67
N ALA A 41 -25.62 -12.26 17.69
CA ALA A 41 -26.64 -13.30 17.51
C ALA A 41 -27.84 -12.81 16.67
N SER A 42 -28.29 -11.58 16.89
CA SER A 42 -29.37 -10.96 16.11
C SER A 42 -28.96 -10.69 14.65
N ALA A 43 -27.74 -10.23 14.42
CA ALA A 43 -27.20 -9.96 13.09
C ALA A 43 -27.01 -11.26 12.28
N GLU A 44 -26.56 -12.34 12.93
CA GLU A 44 -26.46 -13.68 12.31
C GLU A 44 -27.79 -14.20 11.84
N GLN A 45 -28.85 -14.05 12.65
CA GLN A 45 -30.21 -14.46 12.24
C GLN A 45 -30.73 -13.70 11.02
N ARG A 46 -30.28 -12.48 10.82
CA ARG A 46 -30.68 -11.62 9.69
C ARG A 46 -29.74 -11.70 8.48
N GLY A 47 -28.58 -12.28 8.66
CA GLY A 47 -27.55 -12.34 7.62
C GLY A 47 -26.86 -11.00 7.34
N ASP A 48 -26.86 -10.06 8.31
CA ASP A 48 -26.24 -8.75 8.17
C ASP A 48 -24.71 -8.85 8.37
N GLN A 49 -23.98 -9.04 7.28
CA GLN A 49 -22.54 -9.29 7.29
C GLN A 49 -21.73 -8.15 7.93
N SER A 50 -22.11 -6.89 7.68
CA SER A 50 -21.40 -5.72 8.23
C SER A 50 -21.56 -5.63 9.74
N LEU A 51 -22.77 -5.85 10.24
CA LEU A 51 -23.04 -5.83 11.67
C LEU A 51 -22.41 -7.03 12.40
N ILE A 52 -22.38 -8.21 11.74
CA ILE A 52 -21.66 -9.40 12.24
C ILE A 52 -20.18 -9.09 12.37
N ALA A 53 -19.55 -8.51 11.34
CA ALA A 53 -18.14 -8.17 11.34
C ALA A 53 -17.80 -7.17 12.46
N ARG A 54 -18.58 -6.08 12.58
CA ARG A 54 -18.36 -5.04 13.57
C ARG A 54 -18.54 -5.56 15.01
N SER A 55 -19.62 -6.29 15.28
CA SER A 55 -19.85 -6.87 16.61
C SER A 55 -18.80 -7.91 17.00
N SER A 56 -18.33 -8.69 16.04
CA SER A 56 -17.23 -9.64 16.25
C SER A 56 -15.91 -8.92 16.55
N GLN A 57 -15.56 -7.86 15.80
CA GLN A 57 -14.34 -7.07 16.03
C GLN A 57 -14.34 -6.45 17.44
N GLN A 58 -15.45 -5.84 17.86
CA GLN A 58 -15.58 -5.27 19.20
C GLN A 58 -15.54 -6.36 20.29
N SER A 59 -16.19 -7.51 20.07
CA SER A 59 -16.12 -8.64 21.01
C SER A 59 -14.69 -9.16 21.18
N ALA A 60 -13.91 -9.22 20.11
CA ALA A 60 -12.50 -9.57 20.16
C ALA A 60 -11.68 -8.60 21.03
N TRP A 61 -11.93 -7.29 20.89
CA TRP A 61 -11.30 -6.27 21.70
C TRP A 61 -11.69 -6.37 23.18
N TYR A 62 -12.98 -6.61 23.48
CA TYR A 62 -13.43 -6.77 24.88
C TYR A 62 -12.85 -8.05 25.51
N CYS A 63 -12.71 -9.13 24.74
CA CYS A 63 -12.03 -10.33 25.20
C CYS A 63 -10.56 -10.06 25.52
N PHE A 64 -9.87 -9.22 24.73
CA PHE A 64 -8.51 -8.78 25.03
C PHE A 64 -8.45 -8.01 26.38
N GLN A 65 -9.35 -7.05 26.61
CA GLN A 65 -9.41 -6.30 27.87
C GLN A 65 -9.66 -7.22 29.09
N LEU A 66 -10.46 -8.27 28.90
CA LEU A 66 -10.82 -9.24 29.94
C LEU A 66 -9.81 -10.40 30.10
N GLY A 67 -8.69 -10.40 29.40
CA GLY A 67 -7.71 -11.50 29.44
C GLY A 67 -8.21 -12.83 28.84
N LYS A 68 -9.29 -12.82 28.05
CA LYS A 68 -9.90 -14.00 27.41
C LYS A 68 -9.42 -14.18 25.99
N ALA A 69 -8.10 -14.29 25.81
CA ALA A 69 -7.46 -14.23 24.49
C ALA A 69 -7.91 -15.35 23.54
N GLU A 70 -8.08 -16.60 24.03
CA GLU A 70 -8.58 -17.72 23.20
C GLU A 70 -9.95 -17.45 22.63
N GLN A 71 -10.90 -17.01 23.47
CA GLN A 71 -12.24 -16.64 23.02
C GLN A 71 -12.23 -15.45 22.05
N GLY A 72 -11.33 -14.50 22.28
CA GLY A 72 -11.14 -13.32 21.42
C GLY A 72 -10.68 -13.69 20.03
N LEU A 73 -9.85 -14.73 19.87
CA LEU A 73 -9.35 -15.17 18.56
C LEU A 73 -10.48 -15.63 17.63
N ASP A 74 -11.48 -16.36 18.12
CA ASP A 74 -12.60 -16.80 17.31
C ASP A 74 -13.39 -15.60 16.75
N PHE A 75 -13.60 -14.58 17.57
CA PHE A 75 -14.24 -13.35 17.16
C PHE A 75 -13.38 -12.56 16.15
N ALA A 76 -12.08 -12.45 16.39
CA ALA A 76 -11.16 -11.74 15.50
C ALA A 76 -11.08 -12.42 14.12
N GLU A 77 -10.99 -13.76 14.07
CA GLU A 77 -10.99 -14.51 12.81
C GLU A 77 -12.24 -14.26 11.98
N LYS A 78 -13.40 -14.28 12.65
CA LYS A 78 -14.68 -14.00 12.01
C LYS A 78 -14.73 -12.57 11.45
N ALA A 79 -14.24 -11.59 12.22
CA ALA A 79 -14.19 -10.20 11.79
C ALA A 79 -13.27 -10.01 10.57
N VAL A 80 -12.06 -10.56 10.59
CA VAL A 80 -11.11 -10.51 9.47
C VAL A 80 -11.72 -11.09 8.20
N THR A 81 -12.31 -12.29 8.31
CA THR A 81 -12.92 -12.97 7.15
C THR A 81 -14.02 -12.12 6.51
N LEU A 82 -14.89 -11.53 7.34
CA LEU A 82 -16.02 -10.74 6.85
C LEU A 82 -15.61 -9.39 6.29
N TRP A 83 -14.70 -8.67 6.94
CA TRP A 83 -14.21 -7.40 6.43
C TRP A 83 -13.49 -7.55 5.09
N LYS A 84 -12.74 -8.64 4.90
CA LYS A 84 -12.15 -9.01 3.62
C LYS A 84 -13.20 -9.27 2.53
N GLN A 85 -14.27 -10.00 2.85
CA GLN A 85 -15.37 -10.28 1.92
C GLN A 85 -16.16 -9.01 1.55
N LEU A 86 -16.26 -8.07 2.47
CA LEU A 86 -16.94 -6.77 2.29
C LEU A 86 -16.06 -5.74 1.57
N GLU A 87 -14.81 -6.06 1.27
CA GLU A 87 -13.83 -5.16 0.64
C GLU A 87 -13.59 -3.89 1.45
N GLU A 88 -13.55 -4.00 2.79
CA GLU A 88 -13.34 -2.90 3.73
C GLU A 88 -11.92 -2.98 4.35
N PRO A 89 -10.88 -2.55 3.62
CA PRO A 89 -9.48 -2.81 4.00
C PRO A 89 -9.07 -2.11 5.31
N ALA A 90 -9.66 -0.97 5.65
CA ALA A 90 -9.36 -0.28 6.92
C ALA A 90 -9.80 -1.11 8.13
N PHE A 91 -11.01 -1.66 8.11
CA PHE A 91 -11.52 -2.51 9.17
C PHE A 91 -10.88 -3.91 9.17
N GLU A 92 -10.50 -4.44 8.00
CA GLU A 92 -9.71 -5.68 7.89
C GLU A 92 -8.37 -5.52 8.63
N ALA A 93 -7.66 -4.42 8.39
CA ALA A 93 -6.40 -4.13 9.08
C ALA A 93 -6.56 -3.96 10.59
N GLU A 94 -7.65 -3.32 11.05
CA GLU A 94 -7.95 -3.22 12.49
C GLU A 94 -8.22 -4.60 13.10
N ALA A 95 -9.01 -5.44 12.45
CA ALA A 95 -9.33 -6.78 12.94
C ALA A 95 -8.08 -7.69 12.98
N LEU A 96 -7.20 -7.62 11.96
CA LEU A 96 -5.90 -8.29 11.95
C LEU A 96 -4.99 -7.81 13.08
N SER A 97 -4.98 -6.50 13.35
CA SER A 97 -4.21 -5.92 14.45
C SER A 97 -4.68 -6.44 15.81
N ILE A 98 -5.99 -6.51 16.02
CA ILE A 98 -6.58 -7.09 17.25
C ILE A 98 -6.21 -8.58 17.35
N LYS A 99 -6.29 -9.33 16.26
CA LYS A 99 -5.90 -10.74 16.21
C LYS A 99 -4.42 -10.93 16.56
N ALA A 100 -3.53 -10.05 16.04
CA ALA A 100 -2.11 -10.05 16.39
C ALA A 100 -1.89 -9.82 17.91
N TRP A 101 -2.61 -8.88 18.50
CA TRP A 101 -2.57 -8.64 19.95
C TRP A 101 -2.98 -9.86 20.77
N LEU A 102 -4.07 -10.54 20.39
CA LEU A 102 -4.54 -11.75 21.03
C LEU A 102 -3.51 -12.89 20.92
N GLN A 103 -2.83 -13.02 19.80
CA GLN A 103 -1.74 -13.97 19.62
C GLN A 103 -0.53 -13.66 20.51
N LEU A 104 -0.21 -12.35 20.71
CA LEU A 104 0.83 -11.94 21.66
C LEU A 104 0.50 -12.37 23.10
N GLU A 105 -0.76 -12.18 23.52
CA GLU A 105 -1.22 -12.60 24.84
C GLU A 105 -1.09 -14.12 25.05
N LEU A 106 -1.28 -14.92 24.02
CA LEU A 106 -1.11 -16.37 24.05
C LEU A 106 0.36 -16.83 23.88
N GLY A 107 1.29 -15.89 23.74
CA GLY A 107 2.70 -16.20 23.53
C GLY A 107 3.05 -16.67 22.12
N ASN A 108 2.12 -16.60 21.17
CA ASN A 108 2.32 -17.03 19.78
C ASN A 108 2.97 -15.92 18.95
N LEU A 109 4.20 -15.57 19.27
CA LEU A 109 4.93 -14.42 18.73
C LEU A 109 5.07 -14.47 17.20
N GLU A 110 5.32 -15.64 16.61
CA GLU A 110 5.47 -15.82 15.16
C GLU A 110 4.19 -15.41 14.41
N SER A 111 3.05 -15.98 14.83
CA SER A 111 1.76 -15.63 14.26
C SER A 111 1.42 -14.14 14.45
N ALA A 112 1.78 -13.57 15.60
CA ALA A 112 1.56 -12.15 15.86
C ALA A 112 2.38 -11.25 14.93
N ILE A 113 3.63 -11.60 14.60
CA ILE A 113 4.49 -10.87 13.67
C ILE A 113 3.91 -10.91 12.26
N GLU A 114 3.49 -12.09 11.78
CA GLU A 114 2.90 -12.25 10.46
C GLU A 114 1.61 -11.41 10.31
N LEU A 115 0.71 -11.53 11.28
CA LEU A 115 -0.55 -10.78 11.29
C LEU A 115 -0.32 -9.27 11.38
N ALA A 116 0.62 -8.82 12.21
CA ALA A 116 0.94 -7.39 12.31
C ALA A 116 1.55 -6.83 11.02
N ALA A 117 2.38 -7.61 10.32
CA ALA A 117 2.94 -7.23 9.03
C ALA A 117 1.85 -7.15 7.94
N GLU A 118 0.93 -8.11 7.90
CA GLU A 118 -0.22 -8.10 7.00
C GLU A 118 -1.13 -6.90 7.30
N ALA A 119 -1.48 -6.67 8.57
CA ALA A 119 -2.29 -5.54 9.00
C ALA A 119 -1.68 -4.20 8.58
N LEU A 120 -0.38 -4.01 8.80
CA LEU A 120 0.32 -2.78 8.42
C LEU A 120 0.33 -2.56 6.91
N ASN A 121 0.57 -3.61 6.13
CA ASN A 121 0.53 -3.53 4.68
C ASN A 121 -0.85 -3.11 4.15
N ILE A 122 -1.93 -3.71 4.67
CA ILE A 122 -3.30 -3.35 4.28
C ILE A 122 -3.64 -1.93 4.74
N ALA A 123 -3.27 -1.54 5.97
CA ALA A 123 -3.51 -0.22 6.51
C ALA A 123 -2.81 0.88 5.71
N ASP A 124 -1.56 0.66 5.29
CA ASP A 124 -0.80 1.59 4.44
C ASP A 124 -1.49 1.81 3.07
N HIS A 125 -2.04 0.76 2.47
CA HIS A 125 -2.76 0.86 1.19
C HIS A 125 -4.16 1.47 1.33
N SER A 126 -4.82 1.31 2.48
CA SER A 126 -6.15 1.88 2.73
C SER A 126 -6.15 3.40 2.87
N GLY A 127 -5.02 4.01 3.22
CA GLY A 127 -4.87 5.43 3.51
C GLY A 127 -5.58 5.89 4.80
N ASN A 128 -6.16 4.98 5.59
CA ASN A 128 -6.84 5.30 6.83
C ASN A 128 -5.85 5.45 7.99
N LEU A 129 -5.77 6.66 8.55
CA LEU A 129 -4.80 6.99 9.61
C LEU A 129 -5.05 6.22 10.90
N ARG A 130 -6.32 5.96 11.25
CA ARG A 130 -6.69 5.23 12.46
C ARG A 130 -6.24 3.77 12.40
N SER A 131 -6.58 3.05 11.34
CA SER A 131 -6.17 1.65 11.17
C SER A 131 -4.64 1.52 11.06
N ARG A 132 -3.98 2.48 10.40
CA ARG A 132 -2.53 2.55 10.32
C ARG A 132 -1.88 2.80 11.68
N SER A 133 -2.46 3.69 12.50
CA SER A 133 -1.99 3.95 13.86
C SER A 133 -2.05 2.67 14.73
N LEU A 134 -3.15 1.92 14.67
CA LEU A 134 -3.31 0.66 15.39
C LEU A 134 -2.28 -0.39 14.91
N ALA A 135 -2.14 -0.59 13.60
CA ALA A 135 -1.21 -1.57 13.05
C ALA A 135 0.26 -1.25 13.42
N ILE A 136 0.67 0.02 13.31
CA ILE A 136 2.01 0.47 13.70
C ILE A 136 2.23 0.27 15.20
N ASN A 137 1.23 0.53 16.05
CA ASN A 137 1.36 0.32 17.48
C ASN A 137 1.58 -1.16 17.83
N VAL A 138 0.86 -2.08 17.18
CA VAL A 138 1.07 -3.52 17.40
C VAL A 138 2.51 -3.92 17.07
N VAL A 139 3.06 -3.43 15.96
CA VAL A 139 4.48 -3.65 15.60
C VAL A 139 5.41 -3.08 16.68
N GLY A 140 5.11 -1.89 17.21
CA GLY A 140 5.86 -1.28 18.31
C GLY A 140 5.87 -2.13 19.58
N VAL A 141 4.72 -2.70 19.94
CA VAL A 141 4.59 -3.60 21.11
C VAL A 141 5.35 -4.90 20.88
N ILE A 142 5.33 -5.48 19.68
CA ILE A 142 6.15 -6.65 19.33
C ILE A 142 7.64 -6.34 19.56
N PHE A 143 8.13 -5.19 19.11
CA PHE A 143 9.52 -4.78 19.37
C PHE A 143 9.80 -4.55 20.84
N TRP A 144 8.87 -3.99 21.60
CA TRP A 144 8.98 -3.86 23.04
C TRP A 144 9.10 -5.23 23.73
N MET A 145 8.18 -6.15 23.49
CA MET A 145 8.19 -7.50 24.07
C MET A 145 9.44 -8.31 23.68
N THR A 146 10.01 -8.03 22.51
CA THR A 146 11.24 -8.67 22.02
C THR A 146 12.53 -7.94 22.42
N ARG A 147 12.45 -7.00 23.36
CA ARG A 147 13.58 -6.24 23.91
C ARG A 147 14.39 -5.49 22.85
N GLN A 148 13.71 -4.87 21.91
CA GLN A 148 14.29 -4.05 20.86
C GLN A 148 13.86 -2.58 21.06
N PRO A 149 14.41 -1.89 22.07
CA PRO A 149 13.87 -0.62 22.54
C PRO A 149 13.94 0.49 21.49
N THR A 150 14.97 0.52 20.66
CA THR A 150 15.10 1.56 19.61
C THR A 150 13.95 1.48 18.61
N GLN A 151 13.61 0.28 18.16
CA GLN A 151 12.48 0.08 17.25
C GLN A 151 11.15 0.27 17.98
N ALA A 152 11.02 -0.22 19.21
CA ALA A 152 9.81 -0.01 20.01
C ALA A 152 9.48 1.49 20.17
N LEU A 153 10.47 2.31 20.51
CA LEU A 153 10.30 3.76 20.65
C LEU A 153 9.89 4.43 19.32
N ASP A 154 10.53 4.04 18.21
CA ASP A 154 10.20 4.59 16.89
C ASP A 154 8.75 4.26 16.50
N TYR A 155 8.37 2.99 16.55
CA TYR A 155 7.04 2.55 16.13
C TYR A 155 5.93 3.03 17.08
N CYS A 156 6.11 2.96 18.41
CA CYS A 156 5.13 3.48 19.36
C CYS A 156 4.99 5.01 19.25
N GLY A 157 6.09 5.74 19.05
CA GLY A 157 6.05 7.19 18.84
C GLY A 157 5.27 7.57 17.57
N ARG A 158 5.55 6.91 16.46
CA ARG A 158 4.80 7.10 15.20
C ARG A 158 3.32 6.74 15.33
N ALA A 159 2.98 5.73 16.13
CA ALA A 159 1.58 5.38 16.39
C ALA A 159 0.86 6.51 17.11
N VAL A 160 1.49 7.15 18.10
CA VAL A 160 0.94 8.32 18.80
C VAL A 160 0.73 9.49 17.84
N GLU A 161 1.72 9.79 16.98
CA GLU A 161 1.61 10.87 15.98
C GLU A 161 0.43 10.62 15.02
N LEU A 162 0.29 9.40 14.50
CA LEU A 162 -0.82 9.04 13.62
C LEU A 162 -2.19 9.10 14.32
N ALA A 163 -2.28 8.75 15.60
CA ALA A 163 -3.51 8.90 16.38
C ALA A 163 -3.90 10.37 16.52
N ARG A 164 -2.93 11.26 16.75
CA ARG A 164 -3.12 12.72 16.78
C ARG A 164 -3.59 13.26 15.43
N ASP A 165 -2.94 12.85 14.35
CA ASP A 165 -3.32 13.24 12.98
C ASP A 165 -4.73 12.75 12.61
N ALA A 166 -5.13 11.58 13.12
CA ALA A 166 -6.47 11.03 12.98
C ALA A 166 -7.51 11.69 13.91
N CYS A 167 -7.09 12.58 14.83
CA CYS A 167 -7.92 13.15 15.90
C CYS A 167 -8.57 12.07 16.79
N ASP A 168 -7.93 10.89 16.93
CA ASP A 168 -8.40 9.79 17.78
C ASP A 168 -7.75 9.87 19.17
N VAL A 169 -8.39 10.61 20.06
CA VAL A 169 -7.88 10.86 21.42
C VAL A 169 -7.82 9.57 22.25
N THR A 170 -8.68 8.60 21.97
CA THR A 170 -8.67 7.29 22.65
C THR A 170 -7.42 6.50 22.27
N PHE A 171 -7.12 6.41 21.00
CA PHE A 171 -5.90 5.74 20.53
C PHE A 171 -4.64 6.52 20.94
N GLU A 172 -4.66 7.86 20.93
CA GLU A 172 -3.55 8.65 21.45
C GLU A 172 -3.24 8.27 22.91
N CYS A 173 -4.27 8.19 23.76
CA CYS A 173 -4.13 7.77 25.17
C CYS A 173 -3.50 6.39 25.28
N TRP A 174 -4.04 5.39 24.59
CA TRP A 174 -3.59 4.01 24.69
C TRP A 174 -2.17 3.80 24.13
N TRP A 175 -1.81 4.52 23.06
CA TRP A 175 -0.46 4.45 22.49
C TRP A 175 0.59 5.17 23.36
N LEU A 176 0.21 6.22 24.07
CA LEU A 176 1.06 6.84 25.08
C LEU A 176 1.39 5.87 26.23
N ILE A 177 0.43 5.03 26.66
CA ILE A 177 0.70 3.98 27.64
C ILE A 177 1.79 3.02 27.13
N ASN A 178 1.66 2.57 25.88
CA ASN A 178 2.65 1.66 25.27
C ASN A 178 4.01 2.35 25.05
N LEU A 179 4.02 3.61 24.67
CA LEU A 179 5.26 4.40 24.55
C LEU A 179 5.95 4.58 25.90
N GLY A 180 5.20 4.81 26.98
CA GLY A 180 5.71 4.81 28.35
C GLY A 180 6.36 3.47 28.70
N GLY A 181 5.70 2.35 28.38
CA GLY A 181 6.26 1.01 28.56
C GLY A 181 7.54 0.78 27.76
N ALA A 182 7.61 1.25 26.51
CA ALA A 182 8.83 1.16 25.72
C ALA A 182 10.00 1.96 26.34
N HIS A 183 9.74 3.13 26.93
CA HIS A 183 10.74 3.91 27.66
C HIS A 183 11.18 3.22 28.96
N SER A 184 10.27 2.54 29.68
CA SER A 184 10.65 1.78 30.86
C SER A 184 11.57 0.60 30.52
N GLU A 185 11.38 -0.07 29.36
CA GLU A 185 12.29 -1.12 28.91
C GLU A 185 13.69 -0.58 28.58
N VAL A 186 13.79 0.61 27.99
CA VAL A 186 15.09 1.31 27.82
C VAL A 186 15.76 1.50 29.17
N ALA A 187 15.00 1.93 30.19
CA ALA A 187 15.52 2.10 31.54
C ALA A 187 16.05 0.79 32.13
N TYR A 188 15.26 -0.29 32.10
CA TYR A 188 15.68 -1.59 32.62
C TYR A 188 16.93 -2.13 31.89
N LEU A 189 17.04 -1.95 30.58
CA LEU A 189 18.25 -2.32 29.83
C LEU A 189 19.48 -1.48 30.22
N ALA A 190 19.30 -0.21 30.57
CA ALA A 190 20.39 0.61 31.11
C ALA A 190 20.85 0.10 32.49
N LEU A 191 19.89 -0.30 33.33
CA LEU A 191 20.19 -0.89 34.65
C LEU A 191 20.96 -2.21 34.53
N GLU A 192 20.62 -3.07 33.55
CA GLU A 192 21.39 -4.31 33.27
C GLU A 192 22.85 -4.04 32.87
N ARG A 193 23.14 -2.83 32.36
CA ARG A 193 24.49 -2.37 31.98
C ARG A 193 25.19 -1.56 33.06
N ASP A 194 24.60 -1.50 34.25
CA ASP A 194 25.09 -0.72 35.41
C ASP A 194 25.10 0.82 35.14
N ASP A 195 24.27 1.29 34.19
CA ASP A 195 24.12 2.71 33.85
C ASP A 195 22.90 3.32 34.59
N ARG A 196 23.12 3.66 35.86
CA ARG A 196 22.10 4.24 36.74
C ARG A 196 21.57 5.59 36.22
N THR A 197 22.41 6.39 35.58
CA THR A 197 22.03 7.73 35.06
C THR A 197 21.03 7.60 33.92
N SER A 198 21.32 6.75 32.95
CA SER A 198 20.41 6.46 31.84
C SER A 198 19.13 5.79 32.31
N PHE A 199 19.23 4.89 33.32
CA PHE A 199 18.05 4.27 33.94
C PHE A 199 17.10 5.33 34.50
N GLU A 200 17.61 6.22 35.40
CA GLU A 200 16.78 7.25 36.04
C GLU A 200 16.16 8.22 35.02
N SER A 201 16.95 8.63 34.03
CA SER A 201 16.47 9.53 32.97
C SER A 201 15.35 8.93 32.14
N SER A 202 15.54 7.67 31.68
CA SER A 202 14.54 6.97 30.86
C SER A 202 13.28 6.62 31.65
N MET A 203 13.43 6.28 32.93
CA MET A 203 12.31 5.98 33.80
C MET A 203 11.46 7.24 34.10
N LYS A 204 12.11 8.40 34.31
CA LYS A 204 11.40 9.67 34.44
C LYS A 204 10.63 10.03 33.16
N THR A 205 11.22 9.77 32.00
CA THR A 205 10.51 9.95 30.72
C THR A 205 9.28 9.04 30.62
N ALA A 206 9.41 7.77 31.03
CA ALA A 206 8.28 6.84 31.07
C ALA A 206 7.16 7.34 32.00
N ILE A 207 7.50 7.87 33.17
CA ILE A 207 6.54 8.48 34.10
C ILE A 207 5.84 9.68 33.46
N ASP A 208 6.57 10.60 32.85
CA ASP A 208 6.02 11.81 32.26
C ASP A 208 5.04 11.49 31.10
N ILE A 209 5.40 10.54 30.23
CA ILE A 209 4.53 10.08 29.16
C ILE A 209 3.27 9.38 29.71
N THR A 210 3.44 8.53 30.70
CA THR A 210 2.31 7.80 31.32
C THR A 210 1.37 8.75 32.08
N ARG A 211 1.89 9.84 32.68
CA ARG A 211 1.04 10.92 33.25
C ARG A 211 0.22 11.63 32.18
N GLN A 212 0.82 11.94 31.02
CA GLN A 212 0.05 12.51 29.91
C GLN A 212 -1.10 11.57 29.48
N ALA A 213 -0.82 10.25 29.39
CA ALA A 213 -1.86 9.28 29.10
C ALA A 213 -2.95 9.26 30.18
N TYR A 214 -2.57 9.32 31.46
CA TYR A 214 -3.51 9.38 32.60
C TYR A 214 -4.43 10.61 32.54
N ASP A 215 -3.89 11.79 32.25
CA ASP A 215 -4.67 13.03 32.14
C ASP A 215 -5.71 12.93 31.02
N ILE A 216 -5.36 12.30 29.91
CA ILE A 216 -6.28 12.03 28.81
C ILE A 216 -7.33 11.00 29.23
N ALA A 217 -6.93 9.88 29.85
CA ALA A 217 -7.84 8.83 30.32
C ALA A 217 -8.88 9.38 31.31
N ALA A 218 -8.44 10.19 32.26
CA ALA A 218 -9.32 10.84 33.25
C ALA A 218 -10.31 11.80 32.57
N THR A 219 -9.89 12.54 31.57
CA THR A 219 -10.76 13.43 30.77
C THR A 219 -11.83 12.64 30.01
N LEU A 220 -11.42 11.51 29.39
CA LEU A 220 -12.30 10.60 28.66
C LEU A 220 -13.17 9.74 29.59
N LYS A 221 -12.85 9.68 30.88
CA LYS A 221 -13.40 8.73 31.85
C LYS A 221 -13.18 7.28 31.44
N ASP A 222 -12.05 7.01 30.82
CA ASP A 222 -11.62 5.66 30.45
C ASP A 222 -10.99 4.98 31.67
N ALA A 223 -11.83 4.35 32.49
CA ALA A 223 -11.41 3.70 33.72
C ALA A 223 -10.42 2.54 33.50
N TRP A 224 -10.47 1.89 32.32
CA TRP A 224 -9.50 0.86 31.96
C TRP A 224 -8.11 1.47 31.75
N ALA A 225 -8.01 2.52 30.93
CA ALA A 225 -6.75 3.23 30.71
C ALA A 225 -6.24 3.93 31.97
N GLU A 226 -7.12 4.52 32.80
CA GLU A 226 -6.74 5.11 34.10
C GLU A 226 -6.04 4.09 34.99
N ARG A 227 -6.61 2.88 35.15
CA ARG A 227 -6.01 1.81 35.94
C ARG A 227 -4.67 1.36 35.39
N LEU A 228 -4.56 1.18 34.05
CA LEU A 228 -3.27 0.83 33.43
C LEU A 228 -2.20 1.90 33.70
N CYS A 229 -2.56 3.18 33.53
CA CYS A 229 -1.61 4.27 33.83
C CYS A 229 -1.17 4.28 35.29
N LEU A 230 -2.12 4.14 36.22
CA LEU A 230 -1.82 4.16 37.67
C LEU A 230 -0.98 2.95 38.10
N GLY A 231 -1.25 1.76 37.52
CA GLY A 231 -0.42 0.58 37.73
C GLY A 231 1.02 0.81 37.24
N ASN A 232 1.19 1.28 36.02
CA ASN A 232 2.51 1.56 35.45
C ASN A 232 3.25 2.67 36.22
N LEU A 233 2.56 3.75 36.62
CA LEU A 233 3.16 4.81 37.45
C LEU A 233 3.63 4.29 38.81
N ALA A 234 2.86 3.40 39.46
CA ALA A 234 3.27 2.75 40.69
C ALA A 234 4.51 1.84 40.47
N GLU A 235 4.54 1.09 39.38
CA GLU A 235 5.70 0.24 39.04
C GLU A 235 6.96 1.08 38.82
N TYR A 236 6.87 2.15 38.04
CA TYR A 236 8.00 3.03 37.71
C TYR A 236 8.51 3.78 38.95
N SER A 237 7.58 4.22 39.84
CA SER A 237 7.95 4.81 41.12
C SER A 237 8.66 3.82 42.02
N ASN A 238 8.20 2.58 42.09
CA ASN A 238 8.92 1.51 42.80
C ASN A 238 10.35 1.27 42.26
N ALA A 239 10.52 1.32 40.94
CA ALA A 239 11.81 1.15 40.30
C ALA A 239 12.80 2.29 40.62
N LEU A 240 12.28 3.48 40.94
CA LEU A 240 13.05 4.65 41.37
C LEU A 240 13.22 4.75 42.90
N ASP A 241 12.81 3.72 43.68
CA ASP A 241 12.78 3.71 45.12
C ASP A 241 11.81 4.76 45.77
N GLU A 242 10.83 5.26 44.96
CA GLU A 242 9.81 6.23 45.40
C GLU A 242 8.57 5.49 45.96
N PHE A 243 8.75 4.65 46.98
CA PHE A 243 7.72 3.69 47.46
C PHE A 243 6.46 4.34 48.00
N VAL A 244 6.56 5.54 48.62
CA VAL A 244 5.38 6.29 49.10
C VAL A 244 4.50 6.76 47.92
N MET A 245 5.15 7.26 46.87
CA MET A 245 4.45 7.67 45.63
C MET A 245 3.79 6.45 44.95
N ALA A 246 4.47 5.32 44.92
CA ALA A 246 3.90 4.07 44.40
C ALA A 246 2.64 3.65 45.18
N GLU A 247 2.65 3.74 46.51
CA GLU A 247 1.47 3.47 47.35
C GLU A 247 0.32 4.44 47.06
N GLU A 248 0.63 5.73 46.84
CA GLU A 248 -0.39 6.73 46.48
C GLU A 248 -1.03 6.41 45.12
N TYR A 249 -0.29 6.03 44.10
CA TYR A 249 -0.84 5.59 42.83
C TYR A 249 -1.69 4.33 42.93
N LEU A 250 -1.26 3.36 43.75
CA LEU A 250 -2.06 2.16 44.03
C LEU A 250 -3.36 2.45 44.80
N ALA A 251 -3.36 3.45 45.69
CA ALA A 251 -4.56 3.90 46.35
C ALA A 251 -5.55 4.57 45.36
N GLN A 252 -5.02 5.36 44.42
CA GLN A 252 -5.84 5.94 43.34
C GLN A 252 -6.39 4.85 42.44
N TYR A 253 -5.57 3.83 42.03
CA TYR A 253 -6.03 2.69 41.26
C TYR A 253 -7.28 2.03 41.87
N ARG A 254 -7.29 1.81 43.19
CA ARG A 254 -8.45 1.22 43.90
C ARG A 254 -9.66 2.11 43.90
N ALA A 255 -9.50 3.42 43.75
CA ALA A 255 -10.59 4.38 43.74
C ALA A 255 -11.26 4.51 42.36
N VAL A 256 -10.60 4.06 41.29
CA VAL A 256 -11.15 4.09 39.92
C VAL A 256 -12.34 3.11 39.83
N PRO A 257 -13.54 3.58 39.42
CA PRO A 257 -14.73 2.72 39.32
C PRO A 257 -14.59 1.70 38.18
N GLY A 258 -15.31 0.59 38.31
CA GLY A 258 -15.37 -0.45 37.29
C GLY A 258 -15.17 -1.87 37.85
N ASN A 259 -15.28 -2.87 37.00
CA ASN A 259 -15.03 -4.25 37.37
C ASN A 259 -13.53 -4.53 37.32
N ASP A 260 -13.04 -5.29 38.29
CA ASP A 260 -11.69 -5.84 38.20
C ASP A 260 -11.66 -6.81 37.01
N ASP A 261 -10.88 -6.49 35.96
CA ASP A 261 -10.47 -7.49 34.98
C ASP A 261 -9.35 -8.36 35.57
N ASP A 262 -9.35 -9.64 35.26
CA ASP A 262 -8.38 -10.58 35.85
C ASP A 262 -6.93 -10.21 35.48
N ARG A 263 -6.72 -9.56 34.34
CA ARG A 263 -5.42 -9.13 33.84
C ARG A 263 -4.87 -7.94 34.63
N GLY A 264 -5.64 -6.84 34.74
CA GLY A 264 -5.25 -5.65 35.49
C GLY A 264 -5.12 -5.92 36.98
N LYS A 265 -5.98 -6.76 37.52
CA LYS A 265 -5.95 -7.17 38.93
C LYS A 265 -4.65 -7.90 39.31
N GLY A 266 -4.19 -8.83 38.47
CA GLY A 266 -2.94 -9.56 38.71
C GLY A 266 -1.73 -8.63 38.79
N HIS A 267 -1.62 -7.69 37.86
CA HIS A 267 -0.57 -6.67 37.85
C HIS A 267 -0.64 -5.74 39.07
N TYR A 268 -1.82 -5.23 39.40
CA TYR A 268 -2.03 -4.40 40.58
C TYR A 268 -1.59 -5.11 41.89
N LEU A 269 -1.98 -6.37 42.08
CA LEU A 269 -1.67 -7.13 43.29
C LEU A 269 -0.15 -7.42 43.41
N ASP A 270 0.53 -7.70 42.28
CA ASP A 270 1.98 -7.88 42.26
C ASP A 270 2.70 -6.60 42.71
N ILE A 271 2.34 -5.45 42.07
CA ILE A 271 2.97 -4.17 42.42
C ILE A 271 2.69 -3.77 43.86
N LEU A 272 1.46 -3.95 44.34
CA LEU A 272 1.09 -3.66 45.73
C LEU A 272 1.94 -4.49 46.71
N GLY A 273 2.06 -5.79 46.44
CA GLY A 273 2.89 -6.66 47.28
C GLY A 273 4.34 -6.24 47.30
N ARG A 274 4.91 -5.88 46.15
CA ARG A 274 6.28 -5.36 46.02
C ARG A 274 6.47 -4.05 46.79
N THR A 275 5.54 -3.11 46.64
CA THR A 275 5.55 -1.81 47.34
C THR A 275 5.52 -2.01 48.85
N LEU A 276 4.65 -2.88 49.34
CA LEU A 276 4.54 -3.17 50.78
C LEU A 276 5.81 -3.81 51.35
N ILE A 277 6.48 -4.70 50.59
CA ILE A 277 7.79 -5.26 51.00
C ILE A 277 8.84 -4.16 51.08
N SER A 278 8.91 -3.27 50.11
CA SER A 278 9.86 -2.16 50.09
C SER A 278 9.61 -1.17 51.22
N LEU A 279 8.37 -1.04 51.66
CA LEU A 279 7.95 -0.27 52.86
C LEU A 279 8.14 -1.06 54.17
N THR A 280 8.74 -2.27 54.13
CA THR A 280 8.96 -3.17 55.28
C THR A 280 7.68 -3.67 55.98
N ARG A 281 6.53 -3.60 55.29
CA ARG A 281 5.20 -4.05 55.74
C ARG A 281 4.93 -5.49 55.31
N TYR A 282 5.78 -6.43 55.80
CA TYR A 282 5.87 -7.81 55.27
C TYR A 282 4.59 -8.63 55.52
N GLU A 283 3.93 -8.50 56.68
CA GLU A 283 2.65 -9.20 56.98
C GLU A 283 1.56 -8.77 56.05
N GLU A 284 1.46 -7.44 55.79
CA GLU A 284 0.45 -6.88 54.91
C GLU A 284 0.69 -7.30 53.43
N ALA A 285 1.94 -7.46 53.01
CA ALA A 285 2.32 -7.90 51.68
C ALA A 285 1.86 -9.32 51.33
N LEU A 286 1.73 -10.20 52.35
CA LEU A 286 1.34 -11.60 52.14
C LEU A 286 -0.06 -11.71 51.51
N VAL A 287 -0.99 -10.83 51.82
CA VAL A 287 -2.39 -10.89 51.30
C VAL A 287 -2.41 -10.68 49.78
N PRO A 288 -1.97 -9.52 49.25
CA PRO A 288 -2.00 -9.29 47.80
C PRO A 288 -1.11 -10.26 47.03
N LEU A 289 0.06 -10.68 47.59
CA LEU A 289 0.94 -11.61 46.91
C LEU A 289 0.35 -13.02 46.79
N ASN A 290 -0.35 -13.51 47.81
CA ASN A 290 -1.04 -14.80 47.72
C ASN A 290 -2.21 -14.74 46.74
N GLU A 291 -2.93 -13.63 46.68
CA GLU A 291 -4.00 -13.44 45.70
C GLU A 291 -3.43 -13.36 44.28
N ALA A 292 -2.33 -12.61 44.06
CA ALA A 292 -1.61 -12.56 42.78
C ALA A 292 -1.11 -13.95 42.35
N HIS A 293 -0.54 -14.72 43.30
CA HIS A 293 -0.09 -16.09 43.03
C HIS A 293 -1.24 -17.01 42.61
N ALA A 294 -2.39 -16.94 43.29
CA ALA A 294 -3.57 -17.76 42.97
C ALA A 294 -4.12 -17.41 41.57
N LEU A 295 -4.30 -16.13 41.30
CA LEU A 295 -4.81 -15.62 40.02
C LEU A 295 -3.85 -15.95 38.85
N ALA A 296 -2.56 -15.75 39.04
CA ALA A 296 -1.55 -16.07 38.02
C ALA A 296 -1.49 -17.57 37.72
N LYS A 297 -1.73 -18.43 38.72
CA LYS A 297 -1.83 -19.87 38.50
C LYS A 297 -3.06 -20.28 37.74
N GLU A 298 -4.23 -19.66 38.02
CA GLU A 298 -5.50 -19.89 37.32
C GLU A 298 -5.41 -19.46 35.84
N ASN A 299 -4.82 -18.31 35.57
CA ASN A 299 -4.70 -17.72 34.23
C ASN A 299 -3.43 -18.18 33.49
N SER A 300 -2.64 -19.10 34.04
CA SER A 300 -1.38 -19.59 33.45
C SER A 300 -0.35 -18.48 33.15
N ASN A 301 -0.40 -17.36 33.88
CA ASN A 301 0.54 -16.25 33.71
C ASN A 301 1.84 -16.55 34.46
N VAL A 302 2.82 -17.09 33.73
CA VAL A 302 4.10 -17.55 34.30
C VAL A 302 4.92 -16.40 34.91
N GLU A 303 4.90 -15.22 34.32
CA GLU A 303 5.68 -14.07 34.78
C GLU A 303 5.14 -13.53 36.11
N THR A 304 3.84 -13.27 36.20
CA THR A 304 3.20 -12.85 37.46
C THR A 304 3.38 -13.94 38.56
N LEU A 305 3.23 -15.21 38.17
CA LEU A 305 3.42 -16.33 39.10
C LEU A 305 4.86 -16.38 39.65
N MET A 306 5.85 -16.19 38.81
CA MET A 306 7.26 -16.14 39.17
C MET A 306 7.57 -14.99 40.12
N ASN A 307 7.09 -13.78 39.79
CA ASN A 307 7.23 -12.59 40.62
C ASN A 307 6.57 -12.77 42.01
N ALA A 308 5.33 -13.22 42.03
CA ALA A 308 4.63 -13.51 43.29
C ALA A 308 5.39 -14.52 44.17
N CYS A 309 5.93 -15.58 43.58
CA CYS A 309 6.78 -16.55 44.32
C CYS A 309 8.03 -15.90 44.90
N LEU A 310 8.73 -15.05 44.15
CA LEU A 310 9.91 -14.33 44.60
C LEU A 310 9.61 -13.45 45.80
N TYR A 311 8.56 -12.64 45.69
CA TYR A 311 8.19 -11.67 46.73
C TYR A 311 7.55 -12.34 47.94
N LEU A 312 6.78 -13.42 47.79
CA LEU A 312 6.35 -14.27 48.90
C LEU A 312 7.54 -14.87 49.65
N SER A 313 8.54 -15.35 48.94
CA SER A 313 9.78 -15.85 49.54
C SER A 313 10.45 -14.77 50.40
N ARG A 314 10.61 -13.54 49.87
CA ARG A 314 11.22 -12.41 50.58
C ARG A 314 10.40 -12.00 51.82
N ALA A 315 9.09 -11.90 51.69
CA ALA A 315 8.21 -11.56 52.80
C ALA A 315 8.33 -12.57 53.93
N HIS A 316 8.27 -13.87 53.63
CA HIS A 316 8.43 -14.94 54.62
C HIS A 316 9.83 -14.97 55.25
N GLU A 317 10.89 -14.68 54.49
CA GLU A 317 12.27 -14.59 55.00
C GLU A 317 12.40 -13.50 56.06
N HIS A 318 11.88 -12.28 55.77
CA HIS A 318 11.89 -11.17 56.72
C HIS A 318 11.05 -11.45 57.97
N LEU A 319 9.96 -12.20 57.82
CA LEU A 319 9.15 -12.69 58.93
C LEU A 319 9.76 -13.89 59.69
N ARG A 320 10.97 -14.33 59.31
CA ARG A 320 11.66 -15.50 59.84
C ARG A 320 10.91 -16.82 59.66
N ALA A 321 10.00 -16.89 58.74
CA ALA A 321 9.27 -18.10 58.34
C ALA A 321 10.05 -18.82 57.22
N PHE A 322 11.16 -19.45 57.57
CA PHE A 322 12.16 -19.97 56.62
C PHE A 322 11.65 -21.14 55.77
N GLU A 323 10.76 -21.97 56.28
CA GLU A 323 10.21 -23.10 55.54
C GLU A 323 9.33 -22.64 54.36
N PRO A 324 8.31 -21.76 54.52
CA PRO A 324 7.58 -21.16 53.42
C PRO A 324 8.48 -20.33 52.47
N ALA A 325 9.44 -19.57 53.01
CA ALA A 325 10.39 -18.80 52.21
C ALA A 325 11.15 -19.70 51.24
N LEU A 326 11.70 -20.83 51.73
CA LEU A 326 12.41 -21.79 50.88
C LEU A 326 11.47 -22.46 49.85
N HIS A 327 10.25 -22.77 50.26
CA HIS A 327 9.24 -23.35 49.34
C HIS A 327 8.97 -22.43 48.14
N PHE A 328 8.66 -21.17 48.36
CA PHE A 328 8.42 -20.19 47.31
C PHE A 328 9.68 -19.90 46.51
N TYR A 329 10.85 -19.84 47.13
CA TYR A 329 12.12 -19.65 46.41
C TYR A 329 12.41 -20.78 45.41
N LYS A 330 12.23 -22.05 45.85
CA LYS A 330 12.39 -23.21 44.96
C LYS A 330 11.40 -23.14 43.77
N ARG A 331 10.17 -22.71 44.02
CA ARG A 331 9.17 -22.56 42.99
C ARG A 331 9.55 -21.43 42.03
N TYR A 332 9.97 -20.27 42.54
CA TYR A 332 10.52 -19.17 41.73
C TYR A 332 11.67 -19.65 40.85
N HIS A 333 12.63 -20.35 41.42
CA HIS A 333 13.82 -20.82 40.69
C HIS A 333 13.44 -21.76 39.53
N SER A 334 12.53 -22.69 39.75
CA SER A 334 12.03 -23.59 38.71
C SER A 334 11.33 -22.82 37.59
N LEU A 335 10.45 -21.88 37.95
CA LEU A 335 9.74 -21.04 36.97
C LEU A 335 10.71 -20.13 36.19
N HIS A 336 11.68 -19.55 36.89
CA HIS A 336 12.70 -18.69 36.26
C HIS A 336 13.58 -19.46 35.25
N GLN A 337 13.96 -20.70 35.56
CA GLN A 337 14.70 -21.53 34.60
C GLN A 337 13.86 -21.86 33.37
N GLN A 338 12.59 -22.22 33.55
CA GLN A 338 11.67 -22.50 32.47
C GLN A 338 11.44 -21.25 31.59
N PHE A 339 11.11 -20.12 32.21
CA PHE A 339 10.89 -18.85 31.53
C PHE A 339 12.12 -18.37 30.74
N THR A 340 13.32 -18.53 31.33
CA THR A 340 14.59 -18.16 30.66
C THR A 340 14.87 -19.06 29.47
N ALA A 341 14.59 -20.37 29.56
CA ALA A 341 14.77 -21.31 28.46
C ALA A 341 13.80 -21.01 27.31
N GLU A 342 12.51 -20.82 27.61
CA GLU A 342 11.47 -20.44 26.61
C GLU A 342 11.81 -19.12 25.92
N ARG A 343 12.23 -18.12 26.69
CA ARG A 343 12.64 -16.80 26.16
C ARG A 343 13.88 -16.90 25.26
N THR A 344 14.86 -17.75 25.64
CA THR A 344 16.06 -17.99 24.81
C THR A 344 15.67 -18.63 23.47
N GLN A 345 14.75 -19.60 23.49
CA GLN A 345 14.24 -20.26 22.30
C GLN A 345 13.46 -19.27 21.40
N GLN A 346 12.61 -18.44 21.99
CA GLN A 346 11.87 -17.40 21.26
C GLN A 346 12.83 -16.38 20.62
N ASN A 347 13.87 -15.94 21.34
CA ASN A 347 14.87 -15.03 20.79
C ASN A 347 15.66 -15.64 19.62
N ALA A 348 16.04 -16.92 19.71
CA ALA A 348 16.70 -17.63 18.62
C ALA A 348 15.81 -17.69 17.37
N ARG A 349 14.53 -17.99 17.55
CA ARG A 349 13.54 -18.03 16.46
C ARG A 349 13.31 -16.64 15.82
N LEU A 350 13.31 -15.58 16.63
CA LEU A 350 13.25 -14.19 16.12
C LEU A 350 14.45 -13.82 15.24
N VAL A 351 15.64 -14.28 15.60
CA VAL A 351 16.85 -14.07 14.79
C VAL A 351 16.71 -14.77 13.44
N GLU A 352 16.16 -15.99 13.42
CA GLU A 352 15.89 -16.76 12.22
C GLU A 352 14.86 -16.05 11.30
N ILE A 353 13.72 -15.66 11.85
CA ILE A 353 12.67 -14.92 11.13
C ILE A 353 13.22 -13.62 10.52
N ARG A 354 14.02 -12.87 11.28
CA ARG A 354 14.67 -11.65 10.79
C ARG A 354 15.62 -11.91 9.65
N TYR A 355 16.40 -12.96 9.74
CA TYR A 355 17.32 -13.34 8.68
C TYR A 355 16.58 -13.70 7.40
N GLU A 356 15.51 -14.50 7.50
CA GLU A 356 14.66 -14.87 6.37
C GLU A 356 13.94 -13.67 5.77
N THR A 357 13.34 -12.81 6.59
CA THR A 357 12.67 -11.57 6.14
C THR A 357 13.64 -10.63 5.44
N LYS A 358 14.85 -10.46 5.97
CA LYS A 358 15.90 -9.66 5.34
C LYS A 358 16.33 -10.23 4.00
N LYS A 359 16.51 -11.55 3.93
CA LYS A 359 16.87 -12.27 2.70
C LYS A 359 15.77 -12.13 1.63
N LEU A 360 14.51 -12.30 2.03
CA LEU A 360 13.35 -12.14 1.14
C LEU A 360 13.24 -10.69 0.63
N LYS A 361 13.39 -9.71 1.51
CA LYS A 361 13.40 -8.29 1.12
C LYS A 361 14.50 -7.98 0.11
N THR A 362 15.73 -8.45 0.34
CA THR A 362 16.85 -8.26 -0.59
C THR A 362 16.56 -8.92 -1.95
N SER A 363 15.91 -10.09 -1.95
CA SER A 363 15.52 -10.78 -3.19
C SER A 363 14.43 -10.00 -3.95
N LEU A 364 13.43 -9.47 -3.26
CA LEU A 364 12.37 -8.64 -3.85
C LEU A 364 12.92 -7.33 -4.41
N ASP A 365 13.83 -6.66 -3.71
CA ASP A 365 14.47 -5.44 -4.18
C ASP A 365 15.28 -5.69 -5.45
N THR A 366 16.03 -6.80 -5.51
CA THR A 366 16.80 -7.21 -6.73
C THR A 366 15.88 -7.56 -7.90
N GLU A 367 14.75 -8.21 -7.64
CA GLU A 367 13.76 -8.55 -8.66
C GLU A 367 13.05 -7.30 -9.20
N ALA A 368 12.71 -6.35 -8.32
CA ALA A 368 12.13 -5.07 -8.69
C ALA A 368 13.09 -4.23 -9.55
N GLU A 369 14.39 -4.17 -9.20
CA GLU A 369 15.42 -3.50 -9.99
C GLU A 369 15.57 -4.14 -11.36
N SER A 370 15.63 -5.48 -11.43
CA SER A 370 15.72 -6.25 -12.68
C SER A 370 14.50 -6.01 -13.57
N SER A 371 13.31 -6.02 -13.01
CA SER A 371 12.05 -5.73 -13.71
C SER A 371 12.02 -4.30 -14.27
N ALA A 372 12.44 -3.32 -13.47
CA ALA A 372 12.55 -1.93 -13.92
C ALA A 372 13.57 -1.74 -15.05
N GLN A 373 14.71 -2.46 -15.00
CA GLN A 373 15.71 -2.45 -16.06
C GLN A 373 15.18 -3.07 -17.36
N LEU A 374 14.47 -4.19 -17.26
CA LEU A 374 13.84 -4.85 -18.40
C LEU A 374 12.80 -3.94 -19.07
N ALA A 375 11.95 -3.28 -18.28
CA ALA A 375 10.96 -2.34 -18.79
C ALA A 375 11.60 -1.16 -19.55
N ARG A 376 12.71 -0.61 -19.05
CA ARG A 376 13.48 0.45 -19.73
C ARG A 376 14.07 -0.05 -21.05
N SER A 377 14.63 -1.26 -21.06
CA SER A 377 15.21 -1.87 -22.27
C SER A 377 14.15 -2.14 -23.34
N LEU A 378 12.96 -2.62 -22.95
CA LEU A 378 11.82 -2.81 -23.85
C LEU A 378 11.35 -1.49 -24.45
N ALA A 379 11.22 -0.43 -23.67
CA ALA A 379 10.82 0.89 -24.16
C ALA A 379 11.84 1.46 -25.16
N ALA A 380 13.14 1.33 -24.87
CA ALA A 380 14.20 1.76 -25.78
C ALA A 380 14.18 0.97 -27.10
N LEU A 381 13.98 -0.35 -27.03
CA LEU A 381 13.90 -1.20 -28.22
C LEU A 381 12.68 -0.86 -29.08
N GLN A 382 11.53 -0.62 -28.47
CA GLN A 382 10.31 -0.18 -29.17
C GLN A 382 10.53 1.15 -29.89
N GLN A 383 11.14 2.12 -29.22
CA GLN A 383 11.46 3.42 -29.82
C GLN A 383 12.41 3.26 -31.01
N GLN A 384 13.45 2.45 -30.86
CA GLN A 384 14.40 2.17 -31.93
C GLN A 384 13.72 1.48 -33.14
N THR A 385 12.83 0.51 -32.87
CA THR A 385 12.08 -0.21 -33.91
C THR A 385 11.17 0.77 -34.68
N THR A 386 10.50 1.69 -33.99
CA THR A 386 9.67 2.72 -34.64
C THR A 386 10.49 3.61 -35.56
N LEU A 387 11.63 4.13 -35.06
CA LEU A 387 12.53 4.97 -35.86
C LEU A 387 13.08 4.24 -37.11
N LEU A 388 13.48 2.97 -36.95
CA LEU A 388 13.96 2.16 -38.06
C LEU A 388 12.83 1.90 -39.08
N THR A 389 11.63 1.64 -38.63
CA THR A 389 10.45 1.44 -39.50
C THR A 389 10.10 2.70 -40.27
N GLU A 390 10.13 3.87 -39.64
CA GLU A 390 9.91 5.15 -40.31
C GLU A 390 11.00 5.45 -41.32
N ALA A 391 12.27 5.26 -40.96
CA ALA A 391 13.41 5.46 -41.88
C ALA A 391 13.38 4.48 -43.09
N ALA A 392 12.95 3.24 -42.85
CA ALA A 392 12.84 2.23 -43.93
C ALA A 392 11.66 2.50 -44.90
N ASN A 393 10.67 3.27 -44.49
CA ASN A 393 9.44 3.52 -45.23
C ASN A 393 9.31 4.95 -45.82
N THR A 394 10.30 5.81 -45.60
CA THR A 394 10.28 7.21 -46.01
C THR A 394 11.40 7.49 -47.02
N ASP A 395 11.13 8.32 -48.05
CA ASP A 395 12.14 8.85 -48.96
C ASP A 395 12.88 10.02 -48.30
N PRO A 396 14.22 9.96 -48.14
CA PRO A 396 14.99 10.95 -47.38
C PRO A 396 15.06 12.33 -48.07
N LEU A 397 14.84 12.42 -49.37
CA LEU A 397 14.89 13.70 -50.10
C LEU A 397 13.58 14.48 -49.98
N THR A 398 12.47 13.79 -50.12
CA THR A 398 11.15 14.42 -50.21
C THR A 398 10.32 14.37 -48.91
N GLY A 399 10.69 13.48 -48.00
CA GLY A 399 9.94 13.21 -46.77
C GLY A 399 8.58 12.54 -47.01
N LEU A 400 8.33 12.05 -48.19
CA LEU A 400 7.18 11.24 -48.54
C LEU A 400 7.42 9.76 -48.27
N ALA A 401 6.39 8.95 -48.33
CA ALA A 401 6.58 7.51 -48.33
C ALA A 401 7.48 7.08 -49.52
N ASN A 402 8.22 6.02 -49.33
CA ASN A 402 9.01 5.43 -50.41
C ASN A 402 8.24 4.31 -51.13
N ARG A 403 8.77 3.82 -52.21
CA ARG A 403 8.19 2.73 -53.03
C ARG A 403 7.88 1.49 -52.20
N ARG A 404 8.77 1.10 -51.27
CA ARG A 404 8.61 -0.09 -50.42
C ARG A 404 7.35 0.01 -49.55
N ARG A 405 7.05 1.19 -49.01
CA ARG A 405 5.84 1.43 -48.23
C ARG A 405 4.57 1.31 -49.08
N LEU A 406 4.60 1.79 -50.30
CA LEU A 406 3.48 1.64 -51.24
C LEU A 406 3.22 0.16 -51.56
N GLU A 407 4.24 -0.61 -51.90
CA GLU A 407 4.14 -2.05 -52.23
C GLU A 407 3.53 -2.84 -51.07
N ALA A 408 3.94 -2.58 -49.82
CA ALA A 408 3.37 -3.20 -48.63
C ALA A 408 1.86 -2.88 -48.47
N ILE A 409 1.48 -1.63 -48.65
CA ILE A 409 0.07 -1.21 -48.53
C ILE A 409 -0.79 -1.76 -49.63
N LEU A 410 -0.28 -1.79 -50.88
CA LEU A 410 -1.02 -2.34 -52.01
C LEU A 410 -1.25 -3.85 -51.85
N SER A 411 -0.30 -4.59 -51.33
CA SER A 411 -0.46 -6.01 -50.99
C SER A 411 -1.58 -6.24 -49.97
N ASP A 412 -1.66 -5.40 -48.92
CA ASP A 412 -2.72 -5.49 -47.91
C ASP A 412 -4.11 -5.12 -48.45
N ILE A 413 -4.17 -4.13 -49.38
CA ILE A 413 -5.40 -3.70 -50.03
C ILE A 413 -5.95 -4.73 -51.01
N ASP A 414 -5.07 -5.38 -51.81
CA ASP A 414 -5.47 -6.45 -52.72
C ASP A 414 -6.15 -7.60 -51.93
N LEU A 415 -5.66 -7.90 -50.73
CA LEU A 415 -6.27 -8.88 -49.85
C LEU A 415 -7.65 -8.45 -49.35
N SER A 416 -7.86 -7.15 -49.08
CA SER A 416 -9.13 -6.58 -48.58
C SER A 416 -10.15 -6.27 -49.64
N ARG A 417 -9.78 -6.27 -50.93
CA ARG A 417 -10.60 -5.87 -52.10
C ARG A 417 -11.28 -4.49 -51.95
N SER A 418 -10.59 -3.58 -51.28
CA SER A 418 -11.10 -2.22 -51.04
C SER A 418 -10.90 -1.35 -52.27
N GLN A 419 -11.89 -0.47 -52.59
CA GLN A 419 -11.77 0.48 -53.69
C GLN A 419 -10.70 1.54 -53.39
N TYR A 420 -9.85 1.86 -54.37
CA TYR A 420 -8.88 2.96 -54.31
C TYR A 420 -8.59 3.54 -55.69
N ALA A 421 -7.97 4.72 -55.76
CA ALA A 421 -7.41 5.28 -56.97
C ALA A 421 -5.88 5.44 -56.81
N LEU A 422 -5.16 5.20 -57.91
CA LEU A 422 -3.77 5.53 -58.04
C LEU A 422 -3.57 6.67 -59.06
N ALA A 423 -2.77 7.65 -58.66
CA ALA A 423 -2.35 8.72 -59.57
C ALA A 423 -0.81 8.64 -59.68
N MET A 424 -0.31 8.38 -60.89
CA MET A 424 1.10 8.43 -61.19
C MET A 424 1.44 9.82 -61.74
N LEU A 425 2.43 10.46 -61.17
CA LEU A 425 2.84 11.84 -61.47
C LEU A 425 4.34 11.82 -61.84
N ASP A 426 4.70 12.57 -62.87
CA ASP A 426 6.07 12.73 -63.35
C ASP A 426 6.38 14.19 -63.59
N VAL A 427 7.60 14.63 -63.25
CA VAL A 427 8.02 16.02 -63.42
C VAL A 427 8.41 16.29 -64.89
N ASP A 428 7.64 17.14 -65.54
CA ASP A 428 7.85 17.45 -66.97
C ASP A 428 9.26 18.02 -67.22
N HIS A 429 9.95 17.41 -68.16
CA HIS A 429 11.29 17.84 -68.59
C HIS A 429 12.38 17.86 -67.47
N PHE A 430 12.27 17.02 -66.44
CA PHE A 430 13.15 17.05 -65.29
C PHE A 430 14.63 16.90 -65.68
N LYS A 431 14.98 16.07 -66.68
CA LYS A 431 16.32 15.99 -67.22
C LYS A 431 16.82 17.36 -67.70
N LYS A 432 16.00 18.16 -68.41
CA LYS A 432 16.38 19.49 -68.85
C LYS A 432 16.59 20.45 -67.67
N ILE A 433 15.82 20.30 -66.58
CA ILE A 433 16.04 21.06 -65.35
C ILE A 433 17.41 20.74 -64.75
N ASN A 434 17.79 19.46 -64.65
CA ASN A 434 19.10 19.03 -64.17
C ASN A 434 20.23 19.54 -65.09
N ASP A 435 20.07 19.40 -66.38
CA ASP A 435 21.10 19.79 -67.35
C ASP A 435 21.28 21.33 -67.39
N THR A 436 20.24 22.13 -67.12
CA THR A 436 20.27 23.60 -67.18
C THR A 436 20.70 24.22 -65.84
N PHE A 437 20.20 23.69 -64.71
CA PHE A 437 20.33 24.31 -63.38
C PHE A 437 21.18 23.51 -62.37
N SER A 438 21.61 22.33 -62.70
CA SER A 438 22.35 21.35 -61.89
C SER A 438 21.49 20.33 -61.18
N HIS A 439 22.08 19.17 -60.84
CA HIS A 439 21.43 18.10 -60.05
C HIS A 439 21.02 18.58 -58.63
N ILE A 440 21.78 19.51 -58.02
CA ILE A 440 21.45 20.08 -56.70
C ILE A 440 20.15 20.88 -56.80
N THR A 441 19.95 21.62 -57.90
CA THR A 441 18.70 22.34 -58.13
C THR A 441 17.56 21.36 -58.40
N GLY A 442 17.80 20.30 -59.18
CA GLY A 442 16.81 19.24 -59.36
C GLY A 442 16.36 18.57 -58.05
N ASP A 443 17.30 18.28 -57.16
CA ASP A 443 16.95 17.74 -55.80
C ASP A 443 16.08 18.72 -55.00
N ARG A 444 16.40 20.02 -55.05
CA ARG A 444 15.56 21.06 -54.42
C ARG A 444 14.16 21.12 -55.03
N VAL A 445 14.05 20.95 -56.34
CA VAL A 445 12.74 20.87 -57.03
C VAL A 445 11.97 19.64 -56.55
N LEU A 446 12.59 18.48 -56.50
CA LEU A 446 11.92 17.26 -56.02
C LEU A 446 11.48 17.38 -54.56
N ALA A 447 12.31 17.92 -53.70
CA ALA A 447 11.97 18.16 -52.30
C ALA A 447 10.77 19.14 -52.15
N GLN A 448 10.77 20.20 -52.96
CA GLN A 448 9.66 21.16 -52.99
C GLN A 448 8.36 20.54 -53.55
N ILE A 449 8.46 19.72 -54.60
CA ILE A 449 7.29 18.98 -55.12
C ILE A 449 6.75 18.04 -54.05
N GLY A 450 7.63 17.30 -53.35
CA GLY A 450 7.24 16.45 -52.22
C GLY A 450 6.45 17.21 -51.17
N SER A 451 6.92 18.41 -50.81
CA SER A 451 6.22 19.29 -49.86
C SER A 451 4.83 19.76 -50.39
N LEU A 452 4.77 20.15 -51.67
CA LEU A 452 3.51 20.58 -52.29
C LEU A 452 2.48 19.44 -52.40
N ILE A 453 2.94 18.23 -52.73
CA ILE A 453 2.12 17.02 -52.75
C ILE A 453 1.61 16.72 -51.33
N LYS A 454 2.52 16.67 -50.33
CA LYS A 454 2.15 16.40 -48.94
C LYS A 454 1.07 17.33 -48.42
N ASN A 455 1.14 18.61 -48.77
CA ASN A 455 0.14 19.62 -48.38
C ASN A 455 -1.16 19.60 -49.22
N SER A 456 -1.19 18.87 -50.33
CA SER A 456 -2.34 18.79 -51.25
C SER A 456 -3.16 17.52 -51.07
N VAL A 457 -2.61 16.48 -50.47
CA VAL A 457 -3.29 15.21 -50.15
C VAL A 457 -4.18 15.37 -48.92
N GLN A 458 -5.25 14.58 -48.84
CA GLN A 458 -6.15 14.55 -47.70
C GLN A 458 -5.67 13.51 -46.65
N GLU A 459 -6.20 13.61 -45.44
CA GLU A 459 -5.98 12.60 -44.42
C GLU A 459 -6.48 11.23 -44.93
N GLY A 460 -5.63 10.22 -44.80
CA GLY A 460 -5.89 8.89 -45.35
C GLY A 460 -5.32 8.65 -46.78
N ASP A 461 -4.97 9.68 -47.55
CA ASP A 461 -4.25 9.51 -48.81
C ASP A 461 -2.77 9.26 -48.56
N LEU A 462 -2.13 8.43 -49.39
CA LEU A 462 -0.68 8.14 -49.30
C LEU A 462 0.02 8.81 -50.48
N ALA A 463 0.97 9.70 -50.18
CA ALA A 463 1.89 10.28 -51.15
C ALA A 463 3.24 9.57 -51.08
N VAL A 464 3.74 9.16 -52.23
CA VAL A 464 4.93 8.30 -52.39
C VAL A 464 5.84 8.91 -53.42
N ARG A 465 7.15 8.90 -53.14
CA ARG A 465 8.15 9.02 -54.21
C ARG A 465 8.48 7.61 -54.73
N PHE A 466 8.07 7.33 -55.97
CA PHE A 466 8.16 6.00 -56.55
C PHE A 466 9.56 5.70 -57.10
N GLY A 467 10.21 6.71 -57.68
CA GLY A 467 11.58 6.63 -58.16
C GLY A 467 11.96 7.91 -58.94
N GLY A 468 13.24 8.31 -58.98
CA GLY A 468 13.72 9.45 -59.74
C GLY A 468 12.85 10.71 -59.57
N GLU A 469 12.15 11.04 -60.66
CA GLU A 469 11.21 12.18 -60.78
C GLU A 469 9.72 11.77 -60.72
N GLU A 470 9.45 10.51 -60.32
CA GLU A 470 8.10 9.93 -60.33
C GLU A 470 7.52 9.87 -58.89
N PHE A 471 6.27 10.27 -58.79
CA PHE A 471 5.50 10.23 -57.54
C PHE A 471 4.20 9.46 -57.78
N ILE A 472 3.70 8.80 -56.73
CA ILE A 472 2.42 8.13 -56.72
C ILE A 472 1.58 8.65 -55.58
N ILE A 473 0.32 8.92 -55.83
CA ILE A 473 -0.67 9.23 -54.83
C ILE A 473 -1.72 8.12 -54.82
N MET A 474 -1.83 7.45 -53.69
CA MET A 474 -2.86 6.45 -53.45
C MET A 474 -3.97 7.08 -52.64
N MET A 475 -5.20 6.96 -53.11
CA MET A 475 -6.41 7.58 -52.55
C MET A 475 -7.43 6.48 -52.19
N PRO A 476 -7.47 5.99 -50.97
CA PRO A 476 -8.43 4.95 -50.54
C PRO A 476 -9.88 5.44 -50.70
N GLY A 477 -10.79 4.56 -51.17
CA GLY A 477 -12.21 4.85 -51.38
C GLY A 477 -12.50 5.94 -52.42
N ALA A 478 -11.51 6.35 -53.23
CA ALA A 478 -11.71 7.41 -54.18
C ALA A 478 -12.36 6.91 -55.49
N THR A 479 -13.36 7.66 -55.96
CA THR A 479 -13.91 7.52 -57.32
C THR A 479 -13.02 8.24 -58.31
N MET A 480 -13.09 7.91 -59.62
CA MET A 480 -12.38 8.59 -60.70
C MET A 480 -12.59 10.11 -60.67
N ALA A 481 -13.82 10.55 -60.41
CA ALA A 481 -14.14 11.99 -60.37
C ALA A 481 -13.46 12.71 -59.19
N ARG A 482 -13.35 12.05 -58.01
CA ARG A 482 -12.63 12.58 -56.84
C ARG A 482 -11.13 12.64 -57.13
N ALA A 483 -10.56 11.56 -57.60
CA ALA A 483 -9.12 11.44 -57.90
C ALA A 483 -8.69 12.47 -58.95
N LYS A 484 -9.45 12.61 -60.06
CA LYS A 484 -9.18 13.61 -61.09
C LYS A 484 -9.18 15.04 -60.53
N ARG A 485 -10.17 15.40 -59.72
CA ARG A 485 -10.22 16.75 -59.12
C ARG A 485 -9.02 16.99 -58.15
N ALA A 486 -8.62 16.00 -57.36
CA ALA A 486 -7.49 16.10 -56.47
C ALA A 486 -6.17 16.31 -57.27
N CYS A 487 -5.98 15.51 -58.30
CA CYS A 487 -4.82 15.61 -59.17
C CYS A 487 -4.73 16.92 -59.96
N GLU A 488 -5.87 17.45 -60.42
CA GLU A 488 -5.91 18.78 -61.11
C GLU A 488 -5.57 19.93 -60.14
N ARG A 489 -6.01 19.87 -58.90
CA ARG A 489 -5.61 20.86 -57.87
C ARG A 489 -4.12 20.79 -57.64
N MET A 490 -3.57 19.58 -57.46
CA MET A 490 -2.14 19.34 -57.24
C MET A 490 -1.30 19.86 -58.40
N ARG A 491 -1.65 19.49 -59.62
CA ARG A 491 -0.98 19.96 -60.83
C ARG A 491 -0.96 21.50 -60.90
N LEU A 492 -2.10 22.14 -60.65
CA LEU A 492 -2.20 23.60 -60.65
C LEU A 492 -1.36 24.22 -59.51
N THR A 493 -1.35 23.61 -58.32
CA THR A 493 -0.52 24.06 -57.21
C THR A 493 0.95 24.03 -57.55
N ILE A 494 1.42 22.96 -58.21
CA ILE A 494 2.81 22.82 -58.65
C ILE A 494 3.12 23.81 -59.76
N ALA A 495 2.26 23.91 -60.77
CA ALA A 495 2.48 24.81 -61.90
C ALA A 495 2.46 26.31 -61.54
N ARG A 496 1.71 26.69 -60.48
CA ARG A 496 1.58 28.07 -59.98
C ARG A 496 2.57 28.42 -58.90
N TYR A 497 3.35 27.45 -58.37
CA TYR A 497 4.32 27.72 -57.35
C TYR A 497 5.42 28.68 -57.88
N ASP A 498 5.86 29.60 -57.04
CA ASP A 498 6.90 30.54 -57.37
C ASP A 498 8.31 29.86 -57.35
N TRP A 499 8.64 29.23 -58.48
CA TRP A 499 9.89 28.46 -58.62
C TRP A 499 11.15 29.37 -58.66
N SER A 500 10.97 30.69 -58.82
CA SER A 500 12.08 31.66 -58.74
C SER A 500 12.78 31.64 -57.38
N ARG A 501 12.08 31.17 -56.34
CA ARG A 501 12.66 30.94 -55.01
C ARG A 501 13.75 29.85 -54.98
N ILE A 502 13.77 28.97 -55.96
CA ILE A 502 14.79 27.94 -56.11
C ILE A 502 15.84 28.40 -57.09
N SER A 503 15.46 28.86 -58.29
CA SER A 503 16.35 29.44 -59.28
C SER A 503 15.58 30.41 -60.21
N ALA A 504 16.21 31.52 -60.58
CA ALA A 504 15.62 32.48 -61.55
C ALA A 504 15.28 31.76 -62.87
N GLU A 505 14.17 32.14 -63.46
CA GLU A 505 13.65 31.57 -64.74
C GLU A 505 13.22 30.10 -64.70
N LEU A 506 13.29 29.45 -63.53
CA LEU A 506 12.84 28.08 -63.36
C LEU A 506 11.32 28.03 -63.42
N THR A 507 10.81 27.11 -64.24
CA THR A 507 9.38 26.73 -64.29
C THR A 507 9.29 25.22 -64.24
N VAL A 508 8.34 24.73 -63.41
CA VAL A 508 8.14 23.28 -63.24
C VAL A 508 6.67 22.95 -63.41
N THR A 509 6.41 21.97 -64.20
CA THR A 509 5.06 21.37 -64.36
C THR A 509 5.12 19.87 -64.16
N VAL A 510 3.98 19.26 -64.00
CA VAL A 510 3.85 17.80 -63.86
C VAL A 510 2.75 17.27 -64.75
N SER A 511 2.97 16.09 -65.27
CA SER A 511 1.97 15.28 -65.97
C SER A 511 1.46 14.21 -65.01
N ILE A 512 0.17 13.90 -65.05
CA ILE A 512 -0.46 12.96 -64.12
C ILE A 512 -1.38 12.01 -64.89
N GLY A 513 -1.19 10.69 -64.65
CA GLY A 513 -2.10 9.64 -65.08
C GLY A 513 -2.89 9.08 -63.90
N VAL A 514 -4.19 8.92 -64.02
CA VAL A 514 -5.07 8.46 -62.92
C VAL A 514 -5.78 7.17 -63.34
N ALA A 515 -5.79 6.17 -62.45
CA ALA A 515 -6.56 4.94 -62.60
C ALA A 515 -7.27 4.60 -61.26
N VAL A 516 -8.36 3.83 -61.34
CA VAL A 516 -9.12 3.34 -60.17
C VAL A 516 -9.18 1.83 -60.20
N SER A 517 -9.27 1.24 -59.04
CA SER A 517 -9.29 -0.21 -58.84
C SER A 517 -10.61 -0.90 -59.16
N ASN A 518 -11.50 -0.24 -59.95
CA ASN A 518 -12.79 -0.81 -60.33
C ASN A 518 -12.54 -2.11 -61.14
N ASP A 519 -12.97 -3.25 -60.60
CA ASP A 519 -12.90 -4.57 -61.25
C ASP A 519 -11.48 -5.02 -61.72
N ALA A 520 -10.42 -4.31 -61.29
CA ALA A 520 -9.03 -4.71 -61.57
C ALA A 520 -8.69 -5.97 -60.76
N PRO A 521 -8.00 -6.95 -61.37
CA PRO A 521 -7.68 -8.19 -60.67
C PRO A 521 -6.64 -8.03 -59.56
N ASN A 522 -5.76 -7.03 -59.63
CA ASN A 522 -4.74 -6.70 -58.65
C ASN A 522 -4.20 -5.27 -58.80
N ALA A 523 -3.38 -4.83 -57.85
CA ALA A 523 -2.78 -3.48 -57.84
C ALA A 523 -1.85 -3.20 -59.04
N ASP A 524 -1.17 -4.20 -59.56
CA ASP A 524 -0.28 -4.04 -60.70
C ASP A 524 -1.03 -3.56 -61.94
N VAL A 525 -2.21 -4.08 -62.19
CA VAL A 525 -3.05 -3.65 -63.33
C VAL A 525 -3.51 -2.20 -63.18
N VAL A 526 -3.82 -1.75 -61.95
CA VAL A 526 -4.15 -0.35 -61.70
C VAL A 526 -2.97 0.57 -61.89
N LEU A 527 -1.78 0.11 -61.47
CA LEU A 527 -0.51 0.83 -61.65
C LEU A 527 -0.14 0.98 -63.13
N GLU A 528 -0.24 -0.11 -63.90
CA GLU A 528 0.01 -0.11 -65.36
C GLU A 528 -0.99 0.83 -66.07
N SER A 529 -2.26 0.86 -65.66
CA SER A 529 -3.26 1.75 -66.23
C SER A 529 -2.93 3.22 -65.92
N ALA A 530 -2.50 3.54 -64.67
CA ALA A 530 -2.08 4.88 -64.29
C ALA A 530 -0.82 5.33 -65.08
N ASP A 531 0.15 4.44 -65.29
CA ASP A 531 1.35 4.70 -66.10
C ASP A 531 0.98 4.96 -67.56
N HIS A 532 0.10 4.15 -68.13
CA HIS A 532 -0.39 4.37 -69.51
C HIS A 532 -1.06 5.75 -69.63
N HIS A 533 -1.90 6.15 -68.69
CA HIS A 533 -2.54 7.47 -68.69
C HIS A 533 -1.51 8.58 -68.49
N LEU A 534 -0.45 8.40 -67.71
CA LEU A 534 0.65 9.34 -67.59
C LEU A 534 1.40 9.51 -68.92
N TYR A 535 1.66 8.40 -69.61
CA TYR A 535 2.26 8.43 -70.93
C TYR A 535 1.38 9.23 -71.92
N CYS A 536 0.05 9.03 -71.91
CA CYS A 536 -0.89 9.80 -72.73
C CYS A 536 -0.84 11.28 -72.35
N ALA A 537 -0.72 11.64 -71.09
CA ALA A 537 -0.58 13.03 -70.63
C ALA A 537 0.68 13.70 -71.19
N LYS A 538 1.84 12.98 -71.16
CA LYS A 538 3.11 13.45 -71.73
C LYS A 538 3.04 13.64 -73.24
N GLN A 539 2.42 12.72 -73.98
CA GLN A 539 2.26 12.77 -75.43
C GLN A 539 1.30 13.90 -75.87
N SER A 540 0.26 14.17 -75.12
CA SER A 540 -0.75 15.18 -75.43
C SER A 540 -0.33 16.62 -75.13
N GLY A 541 0.95 16.88 -74.80
CA GLY A 541 1.49 18.22 -74.56
C GLY A 541 1.81 18.56 -73.12
N ARG A 542 1.87 17.57 -72.23
CA ARG A 542 2.29 17.68 -70.82
C ARG A 542 1.40 18.57 -69.96
N ASN A 543 1.81 18.85 -68.72
CA ASN A 543 1.12 19.70 -67.73
C ASN A 543 -0.39 19.46 -67.72
N ARG A 544 -0.84 18.21 -67.58
CA ARG A 544 -2.25 17.80 -67.58
C ARG A 544 -2.48 16.51 -66.80
N VAL A 545 -3.75 16.32 -66.48
CA VAL A 545 -4.23 15.07 -65.85
C VAL A 545 -4.98 14.28 -66.94
N VAL A 546 -4.60 13.03 -67.16
CA VAL A 546 -5.30 12.10 -68.06
C VAL A 546 -5.87 10.94 -67.24
N CYS A 547 -7.12 10.62 -67.52
CA CYS A 547 -7.81 9.43 -67.07
C CYS A 547 -8.71 8.98 -68.21
N LEU A 548 -8.45 7.85 -68.78
CA LEU A 548 -9.31 7.23 -69.76
C LEU A 548 -10.35 6.34 -69.09
N PRO A 549 -11.54 6.16 -69.67
CA PRO A 549 -12.59 5.32 -69.11
C PRO A 549 -12.17 3.87 -69.00
#